data_e7baf1f7056fe0c74f2968cc6cc6bb9b
#
_entry.id   e7baf1f7056fe0c74f2968cc6cc6bb9b
#
_cell.length_a   1.000
_cell.length_b   1.000
_cell.length_c   1.000
_cell.angle_alpha   90.00
_cell.angle_beta   90.00
_cell.angle_gamma   90.00
#
_symmetry.space_group_name_H-M   'P 1'
#
loop_
_entity.id
_entity.type
_entity.pdbx_description
1 polymer ?
#
loop_
_entity_poly.entity_id
_entity_poly.type
_entity_poly.pdbx_seq_one_letter_code
_entity_poly.pdbx_strand_id
1 'polypeptide(L)'
;MSQPTTIPGIIRNTVANIHPENHTFLLHKVKDSWVEISYGQALEKIDAISAWFLNMGIKKGDRLSLIIENGPNYVYYDQALQQIGAVNTSIYPTLTESEIEYILNDSGAKAIIAGNPFLFRKVLKVANNCPSLIRIIPAFDDFEKHSDKLKLNAGVINFEQLIQEGLGLVEQYRHQINAAREAILPSDISCLIYTSGTTGIPKGVVLTHHNLFQNVVNSLIQIPFVEKTDRFLSFLPLSHVFERTIYHISIYTGAQIAFAQSLELLAKNMEETKPTILCCVPRLLERIHDKAIKNGTSAGGIKTKIFLWALETGKKYRLVNEAGKKPGILLSNQQKIADKLVFSKIKAKTGGRLKFMVSGGGALPKNIGEFFGDLGITILEGFGLTETSPVMAVTERHRVIYGTVGRIIPGIEVAIQNVDTRHIYTIQTHDNFKEDLQTEEGEIIVRGHCVMKGYWNKPEETATVIDADGWFHTGDIGRFYRGNLQITDRLKNMLVNAYGKNIYPTPVENTYLKSPKIEQVFLVGDKREYITAIIVPGRETMQETFGLNNEFFEKTDVFIEDKEIVDWIGHDLRKLSNELAKFERIKAFKVKRNPFSMDDGEITPTMKAKRKVIEKKYATDIDQMYLQETEAD
;
A
#
# COMPACT_ATOMS: atom_id res chain seq x y z
N MET A 1 19.24 -5.03 -28.76
CA MET A 1 18.72 -3.73 -28.34
C MET A 1 19.38 -3.39 -27.01
N SER A 2 19.77 -2.13 -26.79
CA SER A 2 20.23 -1.68 -25.47
C SER A 2 19.14 -1.93 -24.43
N GLN A 3 19.50 -2.26 -23.19
CA GLN A 3 18.51 -2.39 -22.13
C GLN A 3 17.72 -1.09 -21.96
N PRO A 4 16.38 -1.16 -21.74
CA PRO A 4 15.60 0.04 -21.51
C PRO A 4 16.09 0.76 -20.25
N THR A 5 15.99 2.07 -20.25
CA THR A 5 16.39 2.92 -19.10
C THR A 5 15.26 3.84 -18.64
N THR A 6 14.10 3.75 -19.32
CA THR A 6 12.91 4.58 -19.08
C THR A 6 11.65 3.72 -19.04
N ILE A 7 10.60 4.19 -18.41
CA ILE A 7 9.34 3.46 -18.29
C ILE A 7 8.72 3.10 -19.66
N PRO A 8 8.59 4.00 -20.64
CA PRO A 8 8.04 3.60 -21.96
C PRO A 8 8.93 2.61 -22.72
N GLY A 9 10.21 2.58 -22.43
CA GLY A 9 11.12 1.56 -22.98
C GLY A 9 10.82 0.15 -22.47
N ILE A 10 10.28 0.01 -21.26
CA ILE A 10 9.97 -1.30 -20.67
C ILE A 10 8.95 -2.05 -21.55
N ILE A 11 7.78 -1.48 -21.81
CA ILE A 11 6.72 -2.17 -22.54
C ILE A 11 7.16 -2.54 -23.96
N ARG A 12 7.89 -1.66 -24.64
CA ARG A 12 8.39 -1.94 -26.00
C ARG A 12 9.45 -3.04 -26.03
N ASN A 13 10.32 -3.09 -25.02
CA ASN A 13 11.28 -4.18 -24.88
C ASN A 13 10.59 -5.51 -24.57
N THR A 14 9.57 -5.49 -23.71
CA THR A 14 8.81 -6.69 -23.36
C THR A 14 8.12 -7.28 -24.59
N VAL A 15 7.39 -6.46 -25.36
CA VAL A 15 6.70 -6.95 -26.56
C VAL A 15 7.62 -7.44 -27.65
N ALA A 16 8.87 -6.95 -27.71
CA ALA A 16 9.87 -7.47 -28.63
C ALA A 16 10.33 -8.91 -28.31
N ASN A 17 10.09 -9.38 -27.07
CA ASN A 17 10.49 -10.69 -26.56
C ASN A 17 9.33 -11.67 -26.31
N ILE A 18 8.11 -11.30 -26.69
CA ILE A 18 6.89 -12.13 -26.58
C ILE A 18 6.13 -12.10 -27.93
N HIS A 19 5.09 -12.91 -28.04
CA HIS A 19 4.12 -12.80 -29.13
C HIS A 19 2.99 -11.86 -28.70
N PRO A 20 3.06 -10.54 -29.00
CA PRO A 20 2.16 -9.55 -28.41
C PRO A 20 0.69 -9.81 -28.69
N GLU A 21 0.35 -10.36 -29.86
CA GLU A 21 -1.05 -10.66 -30.25
C GLU A 21 -1.65 -11.82 -29.46
N ASN A 22 -0.84 -12.77 -29.01
CA ASN A 22 -1.29 -14.00 -28.37
C ASN A 22 -0.99 -14.03 -26.86
N HIS A 23 -0.26 -13.03 -26.33
CA HIS A 23 0.13 -12.99 -24.94
C HIS A 23 -0.81 -12.05 -24.16
N THR A 24 -1.60 -12.60 -23.26
CA THR A 24 -2.51 -11.83 -22.41
C THR A 24 -1.72 -10.87 -21.54
N PHE A 25 -2.10 -9.61 -21.57
CA PHE A 25 -1.56 -8.55 -20.72
C PHE A 25 -2.52 -8.23 -19.58
N LEU A 26 -3.76 -7.87 -19.91
CA LEU A 26 -4.74 -7.40 -18.95
C LEU A 26 -5.96 -8.31 -18.94
N LEU A 27 -6.53 -8.50 -17.74
CA LEU A 27 -7.82 -9.16 -17.55
C LEU A 27 -8.71 -8.24 -16.73
N HIS A 28 -9.92 -8.03 -17.21
CA HIS A 28 -10.94 -7.31 -16.45
C HIS A 28 -12.29 -7.95 -16.62
N LYS A 29 -13.19 -7.72 -15.68
CA LYS A 29 -14.51 -8.35 -15.72
C LYS A 29 -15.51 -7.40 -16.39
N VAL A 30 -16.16 -7.87 -17.45
CA VAL A 30 -17.26 -7.18 -18.14
C VAL A 30 -18.51 -7.99 -17.88
N LYS A 31 -19.48 -7.41 -17.16
CA LYS A 31 -20.63 -8.16 -16.63
C LYS A 31 -20.17 -9.35 -15.81
N ASP A 32 -20.44 -10.57 -16.26
CA ASP A 32 -20.09 -11.80 -15.56
C ASP A 32 -18.89 -12.55 -16.15
N SER A 33 -18.25 -12.02 -17.20
CA SER A 33 -17.17 -12.70 -17.92
C SER A 33 -15.84 -11.94 -17.78
N TRP A 34 -14.76 -12.70 -17.57
CA TRP A 34 -13.41 -12.16 -17.65
C TRP A 34 -12.99 -11.99 -19.11
N VAL A 35 -12.66 -10.77 -19.49
CA VAL A 35 -12.18 -10.41 -20.84
C VAL A 35 -10.67 -10.29 -20.77
N GLU A 36 -9.98 -10.96 -21.67
CA GLU A 36 -8.54 -10.91 -21.84
C GLU A 36 -8.18 -9.91 -22.95
N ILE A 37 -7.16 -9.10 -22.69
CA ILE A 37 -6.62 -8.10 -23.61
C ILE A 37 -5.15 -8.44 -23.82
N SER A 38 -4.75 -8.64 -25.09
CA SER A 38 -3.36 -8.91 -25.43
C SER A 38 -2.49 -7.66 -25.33
N TYR A 39 -1.17 -7.85 -25.29
CA TYR A 39 -0.23 -6.72 -25.39
C TYR A 39 -0.41 -5.94 -26.69
N GLY A 40 -0.66 -6.62 -27.82
CA GLY A 40 -0.92 -5.98 -29.11
C GLY A 40 -2.13 -5.05 -29.07
N GLN A 41 -3.28 -5.56 -28.59
CA GLN A 41 -4.51 -4.76 -28.43
C GLN A 41 -4.32 -3.57 -27.48
N ALA A 42 -3.54 -3.75 -26.40
CA ALA A 42 -3.25 -2.65 -25.50
C ALA A 42 -2.38 -1.57 -26.16
N LEU A 43 -1.34 -1.98 -26.91
CA LEU A 43 -0.46 -1.05 -27.62
C LEU A 43 -1.18 -0.23 -28.68
N GLU A 44 -2.12 -0.84 -29.41
CA GLU A 44 -2.96 -0.13 -30.40
C GLU A 44 -3.70 1.05 -29.74
N LYS A 45 -4.33 0.82 -28.59
CA LYS A 45 -5.03 1.87 -27.83
C LYS A 45 -4.06 2.90 -27.23
N ILE A 46 -2.91 2.47 -26.74
CA ILE A 46 -1.86 3.36 -26.22
C ILE A 46 -1.37 4.29 -27.32
N ASP A 47 -1.09 3.78 -28.52
CA ASP A 47 -0.63 4.58 -29.66
C ASP A 47 -1.73 5.55 -30.13
N ALA A 48 -2.99 5.12 -30.14
CA ALA A 48 -4.14 5.97 -30.46
C ALA A 48 -4.26 7.17 -29.50
N ILE A 49 -4.22 6.92 -28.20
CA ILE A 49 -4.29 7.98 -27.18
C ILE A 49 -3.09 8.92 -27.31
N SER A 50 -1.90 8.40 -27.57
CA SER A 50 -0.69 9.20 -27.80
C SER A 50 -0.81 10.12 -29.00
N ALA A 51 -1.30 9.58 -30.14
CA ALA A 51 -1.52 10.33 -31.35
C ALA A 51 -2.53 11.47 -31.10
N TRP A 52 -3.62 11.18 -30.40
CA TRP A 52 -4.63 12.19 -30.06
C TRP A 52 -4.07 13.33 -29.20
N PHE A 53 -3.26 12.99 -28.16
CA PHE A 53 -2.64 14.02 -27.33
C PHE A 53 -1.61 14.86 -28.07
N LEU A 54 -0.82 14.25 -28.95
CA LEU A 54 0.11 15.01 -29.82
C LEU A 54 -0.66 15.94 -30.78
N ASN A 55 -1.77 15.48 -31.35
CA ASN A 55 -2.65 16.32 -32.18
C ASN A 55 -3.26 17.48 -31.39
N MET A 56 -3.55 17.29 -30.11
CA MET A 56 -4.01 18.34 -29.20
C MET A 56 -2.90 19.32 -28.78
N GLY A 57 -1.65 19.07 -29.16
CA GLY A 57 -0.50 19.91 -28.85
C GLY A 57 0.11 19.65 -27.46
N ILE A 58 -0.16 18.50 -26.86
CA ILE A 58 0.52 18.07 -25.63
C ILE A 58 1.99 17.83 -25.94
N LYS A 59 2.86 18.33 -25.04
CA LYS A 59 4.31 18.27 -25.17
C LYS A 59 4.94 17.54 -24.00
N LYS A 60 6.19 17.12 -24.17
CA LYS A 60 7.05 16.61 -23.11
C LYS A 60 7.03 17.57 -21.90
N GLY A 61 6.80 17.02 -20.71
CA GLY A 61 6.72 17.76 -19.46
C GLY A 61 5.32 18.34 -19.13
N ASP A 62 4.35 18.29 -20.03
CA ASP A 62 2.97 18.66 -19.71
C ASP A 62 2.36 17.66 -18.72
N ARG A 63 1.62 18.15 -17.73
CA ARG A 63 0.94 17.32 -16.73
C ARG A 63 -0.47 17.04 -17.15
N LEU A 64 -0.85 15.76 -17.03
CA LEU A 64 -2.22 15.30 -17.26
C LEU A 64 -2.63 14.42 -16.09
N SER A 65 -3.86 14.59 -15.62
CA SER A 65 -4.35 13.94 -14.40
C SER A 65 -5.25 12.75 -14.70
N LEU A 66 -5.23 11.79 -13.77
CA LEU A 66 -6.14 10.65 -13.73
C LEU A 66 -6.84 10.60 -12.38
N ILE A 67 -8.16 10.51 -12.40
CA ILE A 67 -9.02 10.18 -11.26
C ILE A 67 -9.93 9.02 -11.68
N ILE A 68 -9.39 7.81 -11.65
CA ILE A 68 -10.00 6.61 -12.20
C ILE A 68 -9.66 5.39 -11.35
N GLU A 69 -10.56 4.44 -11.27
CA GLU A 69 -10.33 3.15 -10.65
C GLU A 69 -9.37 2.28 -11.47
N ASN A 70 -8.87 1.21 -10.84
CA ASN A 70 -8.01 0.24 -11.51
C ASN A 70 -8.74 -0.41 -12.70
N GLY A 71 -8.04 -0.48 -13.83
CA GLY A 71 -8.59 -1.11 -15.01
C GLY A 71 -7.74 -0.86 -16.26
N PRO A 72 -8.11 -1.44 -17.40
CA PRO A 72 -7.38 -1.27 -18.65
C PRO A 72 -7.22 0.19 -19.07
N ASN A 73 -8.24 1.03 -18.86
CA ASN A 73 -8.22 2.44 -19.23
C ASN A 73 -7.13 3.22 -18.49
N TYR A 74 -6.87 2.89 -17.20
CA TYR A 74 -5.74 3.46 -16.47
C TYR A 74 -4.42 3.16 -17.17
N VAL A 75 -4.22 1.88 -17.55
CA VAL A 75 -3.00 1.41 -18.20
C VAL A 75 -2.78 2.09 -19.55
N TYR A 76 -3.81 2.14 -20.38
CA TYR A 76 -3.71 2.78 -21.71
C TYR A 76 -3.34 4.25 -21.60
N TYR A 77 -4.02 4.97 -20.72
CA TYR A 77 -3.79 6.39 -20.52
C TYR A 77 -2.40 6.66 -19.94
N ASP A 78 -2.01 5.93 -18.88
CA ASP A 78 -0.69 6.09 -18.27
C ASP A 78 0.44 5.82 -19.26
N GLN A 79 0.39 4.70 -19.98
CA GLN A 79 1.44 4.35 -20.94
C GLN A 79 1.48 5.30 -22.13
N ALA A 80 0.34 5.83 -22.55
CA ALA A 80 0.27 6.85 -23.60
C ALA A 80 0.98 8.14 -23.17
N LEU A 81 0.74 8.62 -21.95
CA LEU A 81 1.44 9.78 -21.41
C LEU A 81 2.94 9.53 -21.32
N GLN A 82 3.31 8.37 -20.76
CA GLN A 82 4.72 8.00 -20.60
C GLN A 82 5.46 8.04 -21.94
N GLN A 83 4.90 7.49 -23.02
CA GLN A 83 5.62 7.38 -24.28
C GLN A 83 5.74 8.71 -25.07
N ILE A 84 4.94 9.72 -24.76
CA ILE A 84 5.10 11.07 -25.33
C ILE A 84 5.84 12.04 -24.40
N GLY A 85 6.32 11.53 -23.25
CA GLY A 85 7.06 12.31 -22.24
C GLY A 85 6.17 13.28 -21.44
N ALA A 86 4.86 13.09 -21.45
CA ALA A 86 3.95 13.81 -20.58
C ALA A 86 3.96 13.22 -19.17
N VAL A 87 3.70 14.04 -18.17
CA VAL A 87 3.77 13.69 -16.75
C VAL A 87 2.41 13.27 -16.24
N ASN A 88 2.32 12.03 -15.76
CA ASN A 88 1.11 11.54 -15.11
C ASN A 88 0.95 12.13 -13.71
N THR A 89 -0.18 12.77 -13.43
CA THR A 89 -0.57 13.25 -12.10
C THR A 89 -1.79 12.45 -11.63
N SER A 90 -1.53 11.35 -10.90
CA SER A 90 -2.60 10.48 -10.41
C SER A 90 -3.25 11.04 -9.16
N ILE A 91 -4.58 11.11 -9.16
CA ILE A 91 -5.42 11.60 -8.07
C ILE A 91 -6.18 10.42 -7.45
N TYR A 92 -6.19 10.30 -6.12
CA TYR A 92 -6.95 9.27 -5.45
C TYR A 92 -8.47 9.50 -5.61
N PRO A 93 -9.26 8.48 -5.98
CA PRO A 93 -10.71 8.61 -6.14
C PRO A 93 -11.45 9.06 -4.87
N THR A 94 -10.84 8.84 -3.70
CA THR A 94 -11.42 9.16 -2.38
C THR A 94 -11.24 10.62 -1.96
N LEU A 95 -10.42 11.42 -2.67
CA LEU A 95 -10.17 12.82 -2.31
C LEU A 95 -11.41 13.70 -2.46
N THR A 96 -11.44 14.75 -1.66
CA THR A 96 -12.48 15.79 -1.68
C THR A 96 -12.37 16.67 -2.91
N GLU A 97 -13.40 17.43 -3.22
CA GLU A 97 -13.43 18.37 -4.34
C GLU A 97 -12.35 19.46 -4.18
N SER A 98 -12.14 19.97 -2.97
CA SER A 98 -11.09 20.96 -2.68
C SER A 98 -9.67 20.42 -2.85
N GLU A 99 -9.44 19.15 -2.51
CA GLU A 99 -8.14 18.51 -2.72
C GLU A 99 -7.90 18.26 -4.23
N ILE A 100 -8.93 17.88 -4.98
CA ILE A 100 -8.85 17.73 -6.44
C ILE A 100 -8.51 19.07 -7.11
N GLU A 101 -9.21 20.15 -6.72
CA GLU A 101 -8.94 21.51 -7.19
C GLU A 101 -7.50 21.94 -6.92
N TYR A 102 -7.05 21.70 -5.69
CA TYR A 102 -5.68 22.00 -5.28
C TYR A 102 -4.66 21.27 -6.16
N ILE A 103 -4.82 19.96 -6.36
CA ILE A 103 -3.87 19.14 -7.15
C ILE A 103 -3.85 19.57 -8.61
N LEU A 104 -5.01 19.87 -9.21
CA LEU A 104 -5.09 20.33 -10.59
C LEU A 104 -4.40 21.68 -10.79
N ASN A 105 -4.56 22.59 -9.85
CA ASN A 105 -3.94 23.91 -9.89
C ASN A 105 -2.42 23.85 -9.59
N ASP A 106 -2.01 23.12 -8.54
CA ASP A 106 -0.60 23.00 -8.16
C ASP A 106 0.23 22.29 -9.25
N SER A 107 -0.32 21.22 -9.83
CA SER A 107 0.33 20.54 -10.96
C SER A 107 0.25 21.30 -12.27
N GLY A 108 -0.73 22.20 -12.43
CA GLY A 108 -1.03 22.84 -13.70
C GLY A 108 -1.48 21.84 -14.77
N ALA A 109 -2.29 20.86 -14.39
CA ALA A 109 -2.74 19.80 -15.29
C ALA A 109 -3.58 20.36 -16.46
N LYS A 110 -3.25 19.94 -17.70
CA LYS A 110 -3.96 20.36 -18.92
C LYS A 110 -5.20 19.53 -19.22
N ALA A 111 -5.21 18.27 -18.82
CA ALA A 111 -6.36 17.39 -18.99
C ALA A 111 -6.55 16.49 -17.78
N ILE A 112 -7.78 16.01 -17.58
CA ILE A 112 -8.13 15.03 -16.57
C ILE A 112 -9.07 13.97 -17.13
N ILE A 113 -8.74 12.68 -16.88
CA ILE A 113 -9.66 11.57 -17.09
C ILE A 113 -10.41 11.26 -15.79
N ALA A 114 -11.74 11.05 -15.89
CA ALA A 114 -12.60 10.68 -14.78
C ALA A 114 -13.28 9.33 -15.04
N GLY A 115 -13.08 8.35 -14.15
CA GLY A 115 -13.44 6.95 -14.38
C GLY A 115 -14.93 6.61 -14.27
N ASN A 116 -15.71 7.41 -13.53
CA ASN A 116 -17.13 7.13 -13.32
C ASN A 116 -17.94 8.43 -13.11
N PRO A 117 -19.30 8.35 -13.12
CA PRO A 117 -20.16 9.52 -12.96
C PRO A 117 -19.97 10.30 -11.67
N PHE A 118 -19.62 9.62 -10.58
CA PHE A 118 -19.39 10.26 -9.28
C PHE A 118 -18.11 11.11 -9.30
N LEU A 119 -17.01 10.55 -9.79
CA LEU A 119 -15.73 11.25 -9.93
C LEU A 119 -15.82 12.39 -10.95
N PHE A 120 -16.52 12.16 -12.05
CA PHE A 120 -16.76 13.18 -13.08
C PHE A 120 -17.48 14.39 -12.50
N ARG A 121 -18.54 14.21 -11.70
CA ARG A 121 -19.23 15.31 -11.02
C ARG A 121 -18.33 16.10 -10.07
N LYS A 122 -17.43 15.42 -9.33
CA LYS A 122 -16.43 16.11 -8.51
C LYS A 122 -15.53 17.02 -9.35
N VAL A 123 -15.04 16.51 -10.49
CA VAL A 123 -14.20 17.29 -11.42
C VAL A 123 -14.97 18.48 -12.01
N LEU A 124 -16.22 18.27 -12.45
CA LEU A 124 -17.04 19.34 -13.03
C LEU A 124 -17.25 20.52 -12.08
N LYS A 125 -17.41 20.26 -10.78
CA LYS A 125 -17.62 21.31 -9.77
C LYS A 125 -16.41 22.24 -9.62
N VAL A 126 -15.21 21.75 -9.86
CA VAL A 126 -13.95 22.51 -9.68
C VAL A 126 -13.30 22.94 -10.99
N ALA A 127 -13.75 22.41 -12.13
CA ALA A 127 -13.09 22.59 -13.42
C ALA A 127 -12.90 24.06 -13.82
N ASN A 128 -13.89 24.92 -13.57
CA ASN A 128 -13.80 26.35 -13.90
C ASN A 128 -12.81 27.13 -13.00
N ASN A 129 -12.42 26.56 -11.85
CA ASN A 129 -11.40 27.11 -10.96
C ASN A 129 -9.98 26.65 -11.35
N CYS A 130 -9.85 25.83 -12.39
CA CYS A 130 -8.59 25.25 -12.86
C CYS A 130 -8.23 25.82 -14.25
N PRO A 131 -7.60 26.99 -14.34
CA PRO A 131 -7.40 27.69 -15.62
C PRO A 131 -6.48 26.96 -16.61
N SER A 132 -5.62 26.05 -16.14
CA SER A 132 -4.76 25.21 -17.00
C SER A 132 -5.53 24.06 -17.66
N LEU A 133 -6.70 23.71 -17.14
CA LEU A 133 -7.47 22.53 -17.58
C LEU A 133 -8.21 22.84 -18.89
N ILE A 134 -7.78 22.25 -20.00
CA ILE A 134 -8.37 22.46 -21.32
C ILE A 134 -9.23 21.28 -21.80
N ARG A 135 -9.11 20.09 -21.15
CA ARG A 135 -9.91 18.90 -21.48
C ARG A 135 -10.32 18.12 -20.25
N ILE A 136 -11.55 17.64 -20.26
CA ILE A 136 -12.10 16.68 -19.28
C ILE A 136 -12.56 15.45 -20.07
N ILE A 137 -12.13 14.26 -19.64
CA ILE A 137 -12.28 13.01 -20.38
C ILE A 137 -13.04 12.02 -19.51
N PRO A 138 -14.39 11.93 -19.62
CA PRO A 138 -15.14 10.87 -18.97
C PRO A 138 -14.84 9.51 -19.62
N ALA A 139 -14.52 8.49 -18.79
CA ALA A 139 -14.24 7.12 -19.22
C ALA A 139 -15.41 6.17 -18.92
N PHE A 140 -16.63 6.63 -19.14
CA PHE A 140 -17.88 5.89 -18.96
C PHE A 140 -18.96 6.41 -19.93
N ASP A 141 -20.00 5.62 -20.14
CA ASP A 141 -21.11 5.94 -21.03
C ASP A 141 -22.07 6.99 -20.43
N ASP A 142 -22.91 7.60 -21.28
CA ASP A 142 -23.99 8.54 -20.90
C ASP A 142 -23.49 9.78 -20.11
N PHE A 143 -22.26 10.21 -20.33
CA PHE A 143 -21.66 11.34 -19.58
C PHE A 143 -22.41 12.67 -19.83
N GLU A 144 -23.09 12.84 -20.98
CA GLU A 144 -23.87 14.01 -21.33
C GLU A 144 -24.95 14.28 -20.29
N LYS A 145 -25.59 13.24 -19.74
CA LYS A 145 -26.60 13.37 -18.68
C LYS A 145 -26.10 14.09 -17.42
N HIS A 146 -24.78 14.16 -17.26
CA HIS A 146 -24.13 14.77 -16.11
C HIS A 146 -23.54 16.15 -16.40
N SER A 147 -23.42 16.57 -17.66
CA SER A 147 -22.75 17.81 -18.09
C SER A 147 -23.66 18.89 -18.69
N ASP A 148 -24.88 18.56 -19.12
CA ASP A 148 -25.76 19.42 -19.96
C ASP A 148 -26.12 20.80 -19.39
N LYS A 149 -25.86 21.10 -18.12
CA LYS A 149 -26.24 22.37 -17.48
C LYS A 149 -25.06 23.26 -17.10
N LEU A 150 -23.82 22.82 -17.37
CA LEU A 150 -22.62 23.54 -16.92
C LEU A 150 -21.93 24.23 -18.09
N LYS A 151 -21.74 25.55 -17.99
CA LYS A 151 -20.79 26.26 -18.87
C LYS A 151 -19.38 25.98 -18.38
N LEU A 152 -18.66 25.11 -19.09
CA LEU A 152 -17.29 24.74 -18.79
C LEU A 152 -16.31 25.51 -19.68
N ASN A 153 -15.20 25.94 -19.11
CA ASN A 153 -14.08 26.51 -19.86
C ASN A 153 -13.29 25.42 -20.60
N ALA A 154 -13.24 24.20 -20.03
CA ALA A 154 -12.59 23.05 -20.62
C ALA A 154 -13.54 22.28 -21.56
N GLY A 155 -13.03 21.83 -22.70
CA GLY A 155 -13.77 20.93 -23.59
C GLY A 155 -13.93 19.54 -22.99
N VAL A 156 -15.06 18.88 -23.25
CA VAL A 156 -15.32 17.50 -22.83
C VAL A 156 -15.28 16.57 -24.03
N ILE A 157 -14.62 15.43 -23.91
CA ILE A 157 -14.61 14.36 -24.91
C ILE A 157 -14.66 13.00 -24.20
N ASN A 158 -15.52 12.10 -24.68
CA ASN A 158 -15.60 10.75 -24.16
C ASN A 158 -14.32 9.95 -24.47
N PHE A 159 -13.92 9.07 -23.55
CA PHE A 159 -12.68 8.30 -23.69
C PHE A 159 -12.69 7.36 -24.91
N GLU A 160 -13.85 6.73 -25.21
CA GLU A 160 -13.97 5.88 -26.39
C GLU A 160 -13.89 6.69 -27.67
N GLN A 161 -14.55 7.86 -27.73
CA GLN A 161 -14.44 8.78 -28.85
C GLN A 161 -12.99 9.23 -29.06
N LEU A 162 -12.26 9.56 -27.97
CA LEU A 162 -10.84 9.91 -28.03
C LEU A 162 -10.00 8.77 -28.66
N ILE A 163 -10.28 7.52 -28.28
CA ILE A 163 -9.59 6.36 -28.86
C ILE A 163 -9.90 6.24 -30.35
N GLN A 164 -11.16 6.37 -30.76
CA GLN A 164 -11.55 6.25 -32.17
C GLN A 164 -10.93 7.36 -33.04
N GLU A 165 -10.97 8.61 -32.57
CA GLU A 165 -10.28 9.71 -33.24
C GLU A 165 -8.78 9.46 -33.32
N GLY A 166 -8.17 8.98 -32.22
CA GLY A 166 -6.76 8.67 -32.11
C GLY A 166 -6.31 7.57 -33.08
N LEU A 167 -7.11 6.50 -33.24
CA LEU A 167 -6.81 5.43 -34.21
C LEU A 167 -6.67 5.99 -35.63
N GLY A 168 -7.52 6.94 -36.02
CA GLY A 168 -7.40 7.63 -37.31
C GLY A 168 -6.13 8.48 -37.45
N LEU A 169 -5.50 8.87 -36.35
CA LEU A 169 -4.31 9.73 -36.31
C LEU A 169 -3.00 8.96 -36.19
N VAL A 170 -3.01 7.67 -35.83
CA VAL A 170 -1.79 6.91 -35.51
C VAL A 170 -0.75 6.97 -36.64
N GLU A 171 -1.14 6.75 -37.90
CA GLU A 171 -0.21 6.76 -39.02
C GLU A 171 0.44 8.14 -39.23
N GLN A 172 -0.36 9.21 -39.10
CA GLN A 172 0.12 10.58 -39.21
C GLN A 172 1.14 10.93 -38.12
N TYR A 173 0.92 10.45 -36.89
CA TYR A 173 1.75 10.78 -35.73
C TYR A 173 2.78 9.70 -35.36
N ARG A 174 2.84 8.57 -36.07
CA ARG A 174 3.75 7.45 -35.79
C ARG A 174 5.20 7.87 -35.62
N HIS A 175 5.69 8.68 -36.55
CA HIS A 175 7.07 9.20 -36.49
C HIS A 175 7.28 10.07 -35.23
N GLN A 176 6.32 10.92 -34.89
CA GLN A 176 6.40 11.82 -33.74
C GLN A 176 6.32 11.03 -32.41
N ILE A 177 5.47 10.01 -32.32
CA ILE A 177 5.39 9.11 -31.16
C ILE A 177 6.74 8.43 -30.93
N ASN A 178 7.35 7.88 -31.98
CA ASN A 178 8.65 7.22 -31.88
C ASN A 178 9.75 8.20 -31.46
N ALA A 179 9.82 9.37 -32.10
CA ALA A 179 10.78 10.41 -31.79
C ALA A 179 10.62 10.94 -30.35
N ALA A 180 9.36 11.16 -29.90
CA ALA A 180 9.08 11.59 -28.54
C ALA A 180 9.59 10.54 -27.52
N ARG A 181 9.29 9.26 -27.74
CA ARG A 181 9.73 8.17 -26.88
C ARG A 181 11.24 8.06 -26.78
N GLU A 182 11.95 8.19 -27.91
CA GLU A 182 13.42 8.15 -27.98
C GLU A 182 14.08 9.37 -27.32
N ALA A 183 13.40 10.51 -27.31
CA ALA A 183 13.86 11.74 -26.67
C ALA A 183 13.66 11.78 -25.14
N ILE A 184 13.02 10.77 -24.55
CA ILE A 184 12.82 10.71 -23.10
C ILE A 184 14.12 10.28 -22.43
N LEU A 185 14.57 11.10 -21.49
CA LEU A 185 15.76 10.84 -20.68
C LEU A 185 15.39 10.19 -19.35
N PRO A 186 16.28 9.39 -18.75
CA PRO A 186 16.07 8.85 -17.40
C PRO A 186 15.79 9.92 -16.34
N SER A 187 16.36 11.12 -16.47
CA SER A 187 16.17 12.25 -15.56
C SER A 187 14.86 13.02 -15.76
N ASP A 188 14.10 12.73 -16.83
CA ASP A 188 12.80 13.37 -17.05
C ASP A 188 11.78 12.92 -16.01
N ILE A 189 10.83 13.80 -15.70
CA ILE A 189 9.75 13.51 -14.76
C ILE A 189 8.77 12.54 -15.41
N SER A 190 8.53 11.40 -14.76
CA SER A 190 7.55 10.41 -15.18
C SER A 190 6.17 10.68 -14.57
N CYS A 191 6.15 10.98 -13.27
CA CYS A 191 4.88 11.24 -12.59
C CYS A 191 5.03 12.16 -11.37
N LEU A 192 3.90 12.75 -10.98
CA LEU A 192 3.68 13.39 -9.69
C LEU A 192 2.69 12.55 -8.89
N ILE A 193 3.08 12.15 -7.69
CA ILE A 193 2.20 11.43 -6.76
C ILE A 193 1.98 12.29 -5.54
N TYR A 194 0.72 12.71 -5.33
CA TYR A 194 0.38 13.56 -4.20
C TYR A 194 0.15 12.73 -2.94
N THR A 195 0.90 13.05 -1.89
CA THR A 195 0.79 12.42 -0.57
C THR A 195 0.19 13.40 0.43
N SER A 196 -0.65 12.90 1.34
CA SER A 196 -1.16 13.71 2.44
C SER A 196 0.00 14.03 3.40
N GLY A 197 0.54 15.23 3.28
CA GLY A 197 1.55 15.74 4.22
C GLY A 197 0.99 15.88 5.64
N THR A 198 1.89 15.98 6.62
CA THR A 198 1.51 16.22 8.03
C THR A 198 0.85 17.56 8.27
N THR A 199 0.99 18.49 7.34
CA THR A 199 0.38 19.84 7.35
C THR A 199 -1.07 19.84 6.82
N GLY A 200 -1.57 18.71 6.33
CA GLY A 200 -2.93 18.59 5.75
C GLY A 200 -3.01 18.96 4.27
N ILE A 201 -2.06 19.72 3.72
CA ILE A 201 -2.02 20.04 2.29
C ILE A 201 -1.20 18.98 1.56
N PRO A 202 -1.76 18.35 0.49
CA PRO A 202 -1.03 17.33 -0.26
C PRO A 202 0.25 17.88 -0.93
N LYS A 203 1.31 17.08 -0.93
CA LYS A 203 2.59 17.41 -1.57
C LYS A 203 2.82 16.49 -2.77
N GLY A 204 3.13 17.07 -3.93
CA GLY A 204 3.45 16.32 -5.15
C GLY A 204 4.88 15.78 -5.11
N VAL A 205 5.04 14.49 -4.91
CA VAL A 205 6.34 13.81 -4.98
C VAL A 205 6.74 13.66 -6.44
N VAL A 206 7.90 14.20 -6.82
CA VAL A 206 8.43 14.18 -8.19
C VAL A 206 9.25 12.92 -8.41
N LEU A 207 8.75 11.99 -9.23
CA LEU A 207 9.47 10.77 -9.60
C LEU A 207 9.89 10.81 -11.08
N THR A 208 11.16 10.52 -11.32
CA THR A 208 11.74 10.44 -12.66
C THR A 208 11.60 9.03 -13.26
N HIS A 209 11.80 8.91 -14.57
CA HIS A 209 11.89 7.60 -15.22
C HIS A 209 13.00 6.74 -14.60
N HIS A 210 14.13 7.34 -14.23
CA HIS A 210 15.24 6.65 -13.56
C HIS A 210 14.82 6.06 -12.22
N ASN A 211 14.15 6.87 -11.38
CA ASN A 211 13.68 6.40 -10.09
C ASN A 211 12.83 5.13 -10.22
N LEU A 212 11.78 5.20 -11.04
CA LEU A 212 10.84 4.09 -11.20
C LEU A 212 11.48 2.88 -11.88
N PHE A 213 12.25 3.11 -12.95
CA PHE A 213 12.90 2.03 -13.71
C PHE A 213 13.91 1.26 -12.85
N GLN A 214 14.81 1.97 -12.17
CA GLN A 214 15.82 1.34 -11.30
C GLN A 214 15.15 0.61 -10.13
N ASN A 215 14.08 1.16 -9.58
CA ASN A 215 13.34 0.51 -8.50
C ASN A 215 12.71 -0.82 -8.96
N VAL A 216 12.14 -0.87 -10.17
CA VAL A 216 11.62 -2.11 -10.78
C VAL A 216 12.71 -3.16 -10.95
N VAL A 217 13.83 -2.79 -11.60
CA VAL A 217 14.92 -3.72 -11.91
C VAL A 217 15.58 -4.25 -10.64
N ASN A 218 15.88 -3.35 -9.68
CA ASN A 218 16.57 -3.73 -8.45
C ASN A 218 15.66 -4.51 -7.48
N SER A 219 14.35 -4.24 -7.48
CA SER A 219 13.39 -5.09 -6.76
C SER A 219 13.35 -6.52 -7.32
N LEU A 220 13.41 -6.67 -8.65
CA LEU A 220 13.42 -7.98 -9.29
C LEU A 220 14.71 -8.79 -9.03
N ILE A 221 15.83 -8.16 -8.68
CA ILE A 221 17.03 -8.87 -8.22
C ILE A 221 16.73 -9.63 -6.91
N GLN A 222 15.93 -9.05 -6.01
CA GLN A 222 15.52 -9.70 -4.77
C GLN A 222 14.40 -10.73 -4.96
N ILE A 223 13.55 -10.55 -5.98
CA ILE A 223 12.43 -11.44 -6.30
C ILE A 223 12.51 -11.98 -7.74
N PRO A 224 13.61 -12.67 -8.13
CA PRO A 224 13.92 -13.02 -9.52
C PRO A 224 13.00 -14.10 -10.12
N PHE A 225 12.05 -14.61 -9.37
CA PHE A 225 11.15 -15.70 -9.74
C PHE A 225 9.78 -15.25 -10.27
N VAL A 226 9.65 -13.98 -10.66
CA VAL A 226 8.49 -13.47 -11.40
C VAL A 226 8.69 -13.75 -12.90
N GLU A 227 7.74 -14.45 -13.50
CA GLU A 227 7.82 -14.94 -14.87
C GLU A 227 6.66 -14.42 -15.72
N LYS A 228 6.81 -14.45 -17.04
CA LYS A 228 5.76 -14.05 -18.01
C LYS A 228 4.47 -14.86 -17.91
N THR A 229 4.51 -16.05 -17.30
CA THR A 229 3.33 -16.90 -17.04
C THR A 229 2.61 -16.55 -15.75
N ASP A 230 3.17 -15.65 -14.96
CA ASP A 230 2.56 -15.21 -13.71
C ASP A 230 1.38 -14.28 -13.94
N ARG A 231 0.47 -14.29 -12.97
CA ARG A 231 -0.70 -13.43 -12.95
C ARG A 231 -0.79 -12.69 -11.61
N PHE A 232 -0.78 -11.38 -11.68
CA PHE A 232 -1.07 -10.50 -10.55
C PHE A 232 -2.57 -10.23 -10.48
N LEU A 233 -3.12 -10.10 -9.27
CA LEU A 233 -4.45 -9.54 -9.05
C LEU A 233 -4.29 -8.14 -8.44
N SER A 234 -4.60 -7.13 -9.23
CA SER A 234 -4.51 -5.72 -8.87
C SER A 234 -5.79 -5.26 -8.21
N PHE A 235 -5.71 -4.74 -6.98
CA PHE A 235 -6.84 -4.18 -6.22
C PHE A 235 -6.45 -2.97 -5.37
N LEU A 236 -5.16 -2.75 -5.12
CA LEU A 236 -4.68 -1.51 -4.51
C LEU A 236 -4.71 -0.38 -5.55
N PRO A 237 -4.92 0.87 -5.17
CA PRO A 237 -5.02 1.97 -6.14
C PRO A 237 -3.74 2.12 -6.98
N LEU A 238 -3.87 2.12 -8.32
CA LEU A 238 -2.75 2.40 -9.25
C LEU A 238 -2.22 3.85 -9.11
N SER A 239 -2.99 4.74 -8.50
CA SER A 239 -2.55 6.06 -8.08
C SER A 239 -1.53 6.03 -6.94
N HIS A 240 -1.42 4.91 -6.22
CA HIS A 240 -0.42 4.70 -5.18
C HIS A 240 0.87 4.11 -5.77
N VAL A 241 2.02 4.63 -5.34
CA VAL A 241 3.33 4.21 -5.86
C VAL A 241 3.59 2.70 -5.73
N PHE A 242 3.10 2.04 -4.67
CA PHE A 242 3.28 0.60 -4.45
C PHE A 242 2.62 -0.22 -5.58
N GLU A 243 1.32 -0.04 -5.82
CA GLU A 243 0.62 -0.77 -6.90
C GLU A 243 1.16 -0.39 -8.27
N ARG A 244 1.56 0.88 -8.46
CA ARG A 244 2.19 1.36 -9.67
C ARG A 244 3.51 0.64 -9.96
N THR A 245 4.32 0.35 -8.96
CA THR A 245 5.56 -0.40 -9.12
C THR A 245 5.29 -1.86 -9.48
N ILE A 246 4.29 -2.49 -8.86
CA ILE A 246 3.86 -3.85 -9.20
C ILE A 246 3.38 -3.92 -10.66
N TYR A 247 2.63 -2.93 -11.09
CA TYR A 247 2.21 -2.79 -12.47
C TYR A 247 3.39 -2.68 -13.44
N HIS A 248 4.42 -1.88 -13.11
CA HIS A 248 5.63 -1.79 -13.92
C HIS A 248 6.47 -3.09 -13.89
N ILE A 249 6.51 -3.79 -12.75
CA ILE A 249 7.12 -5.14 -12.64
C ILE A 249 6.41 -6.12 -13.58
N SER A 250 5.08 -6.11 -13.61
CA SER A 250 4.30 -6.96 -14.51
C SER A 250 4.64 -6.69 -15.98
N ILE A 251 4.72 -5.42 -16.36
CA ILE A 251 5.11 -5.05 -17.74
C ILE A 251 6.53 -5.53 -18.02
N TYR A 252 7.49 -5.31 -17.12
CA TYR A 252 8.89 -5.65 -17.31
C TYR A 252 9.11 -7.16 -17.50
N THR A 253 8.38 -7.97 -16.76
CA THR A 253 8.47 -9.44 -16.80
C THR A 253 7.58 -10.07 -17.87
N GLY A 254 6.66 -9.31 -18.46
CA GLY A 254 5.64 -9.84 -19.36
C GLY A 254 4.51 -10.58 -18.64
N ALA A 255 4.38 -10.44 -17.33
CA ALA A 255 3.32 -11.06 -16.55
C ALA A 255 1.93 -10.44 -16.81
N GLN A 256 0.89 -11.18 -16.44
CA GLN A 256 -0.50 -10.78 -16.63
C GLN A 256 -1.01 -9.99 -15.43
N ILE A 257 -1.92 -9.05 -15.65
CA ILE A 257 -2.59 -8.27 -14.61
C ILE A 257 -4.11 -8.49 -14.71
N ALA A 258 -4.71 -9.08 -13.68
CA ALA A 258 -6.15 -9.10 -13.52
C ALA A 258 -6.58 -7.98 -12.57
N PHE A 259 -7.63 -7.24 -12.92
CA PHE A 259 -8.17 -6.17 -12.08
C PHE A 259 -9.36 -6.67 -11.27
N ALA A 260 -9.27 -6.58 -9.94
CA ALA A 260 -10.38 -6.90 -9.07
C ALA A 260 -11.53 -5.89 -9.26
N GLN A 261 -12.78 -6.36 -9.18
CA GLN A 261 -13.97 -5.52 -9.32
C GLN A 261 -14.15 -4.57 -8.13
N SER A 262 -13.93 -5.07 -6.92
CA SER A 262 -13.97 -4.31 -5.67
C SER A 262 -13.30 -5.09 -4.54
N LEU A 263 -13.10 -4.46 -3.38
CA LEU A 263 -12.56 -5.13 -2.19
C LEU A 263 -13.52 -6.20 -1.63
N GLU A 264 -14.83 -5.99 -1.74
CA GLU A 264 -15.86 -6.94 -1.29
C GLU A 264 -15.85 -8.22 -2.15
N LEU A 265 -15.57 -8.08 -3.44
CA LEU A 265 -15.51 -9.19 -4.38
C LEU A 265 -14.12 -9.82 -4.52
N LEU A 266 -13.12 -9.31 -3.78
CA LEU A 266 -11.73 -9.74 -3.93
C LEU A 266 -11.55 -11.25 -3.77
N ALA A 267 -12.19 -11.86 -2.75
CA ALA A 267 -12.11 -13.30 -2.53
C ALA A 267 -12.68 -14.11 -3.72
N LYS A 268 -13.82 -13.66 -4.28
CA LYS A 268 -14.42 -14.27 -5.48
C LYS A 268 -13.50 -14.10 -6.69
N ASN A 269 -12.94 -12.90 -6.87
CA ASN A 269 -12.03 -12.63 -7.99
C ASN A 269 -10.71 -13.43 -7.87
N MET A 270 -10.19 -13.68 -6.65
CA MET A 270 -9.06 -14.61 -6.44
C MET A 270 -9.40 -16.05 -6.87
N GLU A 271 -10.57 -16.56 -6.50
CA GLU A 271 -11.01 -17.90 -6.91
C GLU A 271 -11.17 -18.02 -8.44
N GLU A 272 -11.68 -16.97 -9.10
CA GLU A 272 -11.93 -16.94 -10.54
C GLU A 272 -10.64 -16.76 -11.35
N THR A 273 -9.78 -15.80 -10.99
CA THR A 273 -8.58 -15.45 -11.76
C THR A 273 -7.37 -16.32 -11.42
N LYS A 274 -7.40 -16.98 -10.26
CA LYS A 274 -6.32 -17.85 -9.75
C LYS A 274 -4.95 -17.19 -9.86
N PRO A 275 -4.72 -16.05 -9.18
CA PRO A 275 -3.46 -15.33 -9.28
C PRO A 275 -2.30 -16.19 -8.74
N THR A 276 -1.11 -15.93 -9.27
CA THR A 276 0.13 -16.55 -8.78
C THR A 276 0.87 -15.64 -7.81
N ILE A 277 0.61 -14.33 -7.88
CA ILE A 277 1.20 -13.30 -7.02
C ILE A 277 0.09 -12.35 -6.58
N LEU A 278 0.06 -12.04 -5.28
CA LEU A 278 -0.85 -11.06 -4.72
C LEU A 278 -0.06 -10.02 -3.93
N CYS A 279 -0.19 -8.74 -4.32
CA CYS A 279 0.35 -7.64 -3.55
C CYS A 279 -0.76 -7.03 -2.69
N CYS A 280 -0.50 -6.84 -1.40
CA CYS A 280 -1.53 -6.48 -0.46
C CYS A 280 -0.99 -5.61 0.69
N VAL A 281 -1.88 -5.09 1.49
CA VAL A 281 -1.57 -4.41 2.75
C VAL A 281 -1.80 -5.35 3.93
N PRO A 282 -1.14 -5.15 5.09
CA PRO A 282 -1.26 -6.01 6.27
C PRO A 282 -2.71 -6.31 6.67
N ARG A 283 -3.60 -5.33 6.62
CA ARG A 283 -5.01 -5.48 7.01
C ARG A 283 -5.77 -6.57 6.23
N LEU A 284 -5.42 -6.81 4.97
CA LEU A 284 -6.01 -7.93 4.22
C LEU A 284 -5.57 -9.28 4.80
N LEU A 285 -4.30 -9.39 5.14
CA LEU A 285 -3.73 -10.62 5.71
C LEU A 285 -4.33 -10.90 7.09
N GLU A 286 -4.48 -9.89 7.92
CA GLU A 286 -5.16 -9.98 9.23
C GLU A 286 -6.60 -10.50 9.06
N ARG A 287 -7.38 -9.93 8.14
CA ARG A 287 -8.76 -10.39 7.87
C ARG A 287 -8.82 -11.83 7.39
N ILE A 288 -7.90 -12.25 6.54
CA ILE A 288 -7.83 -13.66 6.08
C ILE A 288 -7.49 -14.58 7.24
N HIS A 289 -6.50 -14.21 8.06
CA HIS A 289 -6.10 -14.93 9.27
C HIS A 289 -7.29 -15.10 10.21
N ASP A 290 -7.93 -14.00 10.62
CA ASP A 290 -9.03 -14.01 11.60
C ASP A 290 -10.21 -14.85 11.12
N LYS A 291 -10.56 -14.74 9.83
CA LYS A 291 -11.60 -15.57 9.21
C LYS A 291 -11.21 -17.05 9.18
N ALA A 292 -9.94 -17.38 8.92
CA ALA A 292 -9.45 -18.76 8.94
C ALA A 292 -9.49 -19.36 10.36
N ILE A 293 -9.02 -18.60 11.36
CA ILE A 293 -9.06 -19.01 12.77
C ILE A 293 -10.50 -19.18 13.23
N LYS A 294 -11.38 -18.18 13.00
CA LYS A 294 -12.81 -18.25 13.38
C LYS A 294 -13.49 -19.50 12.79
N ASN A 295 -13.33 -19.75 11.49
CA ASN A 295 -13.93 -20.90 10.82
C ASN A 295 -13.38 -22.24 11.33
N GLY A 296 -12.08 -22.30 11.63
CA GLY A 296 -11.44 -23.52 12.12
C GLY A 296 -11.81 -23.84 13.57
N THR A 297 -11.97 -22.83 14.43
CA THR A 297 -12.29 -22.99 15.85
C THR A 297 -13.78 -23.16 16.11
N SER A 298 -14.65 -22.53 15.32
CA SER A 298 -16.10 -22.64 15.44
C SER A 298 -16.68 -23.95 14.87
N ALA A 299 -15.87 -24.74 14.15
CA ALA A 299 -16.34 -26.00 13.54
C ALA A 299 -16.73 -27.10 14.56
N GLY A 300 -16.27 -26.97 15.82
CA GLY A 300 -16.57 -27.87 16.93
C GLY A 300 -15.91 -29.25 16.85
N GLY A 301 -15.84 -29.93 18.00
CA GLY A 301 -15.46 -31.35 18.10
C GLY A 301 -14.13 -31.72 17.42
N ILE A 302 -14.15 -32.78 16.64
CA ILE A 302 -12.96 -33.34 15.97
C ILE A 302 -12.41 -32.38 14.91
N LYS A 303 -13.26 -31.63 14.23
CA LYS A 303 -12.80 -30.70 13.17
C LYS A 303 -11.90 -29.61 13.73
N THR A 304 -12.26 -29.01 14.86
CA THR A 304 -11.42 -28.03 15.55
C THR A 304 -10.10 -28.64 16.02
N LYS A 305 -10.11 -29.85 16.56
CA LYS A 305 -8.88 -30.54 16.96
C LYS A 305 -7.93 -30.78 15.77
N ILE A 306 -8.47 -31.20 14.62
CA ILE A 306 -7.69 -31.40 13.39
C ILE A 306 -7.12 -30.06 12.90
N PHE A 307 -7.90 -28.98 12.95
CA PHE A 307 -7.44 -27.65 12.55
C PHE A 307 -6.28 -27.17 13.43
N LEU A 308 -6.41 -27.23 14.76
CA LEU A 308 -5.36 -26.82 15.68
C LEU A 308 -4.11 -27.71 15.55
N TRP A 309 -4.28 -29.03 15.39
CA TRP A 309 -3.19 -29.96 15.13
C TRP A 309 -2.44 -29.61 13.83
N ALA A 310 -3.17 -29.25 12.78
CA ALA A 310 -2.56 -28.85 11.50
C ALA A 310 -1.72 -27.59 11.65
N LEU A 311 -2.24 -26.56 12.34
CA LEU A 311 -1.48 -25.33 12.61
C LEU A 311 -0.19 -25.60 13.39
N GLU A 312 -0.26 -26.41 14.46
CA GLU A 312 0.91 -26.78 15.24
C GLU A 312 1.93 -27.58 14.41
N THR A 313 1.46 -28.44 13.52
CA THR A 313 2.30 -29.20 12.58
C THR A 313 3.01 -28.27 11.60
N GLY A 314 2.27 -27.33 10.99
CA GLY A 314 2.81 -26.32 10.09
C GLY A 314 3.89 -25.46 10.76
N LYS A 315 3.62 -24.99 11.99
CA LYS A 315 4.59 -24.25 12.79
C LYS A 315 5.88 -25.03 13.01
N LYS A 316 5.79 -26.28 13.44
CA LYS A 316 6.98 -27.15 13.62
C LYS A 316 7.76 -27.34 12.32
N TYR A 317 7.04 -27.54 11.22
CA TYR A 317 7.65 -27.73 9.90
C TYR A 317 8.39 -26.45 9.45
N ARG A 318 7.77 -25.28 9.61
CA ARG A 318 8.38 -23.98 9.31
C ARG A 318 9.63 -23.74 10.14
N LEU A 319 9.57 -23.91 11.48
CA LEU A 319 10.70 -23.68 12.38
C LEU A 319 11.92 -24.55 12.06
N VAL A 320 11.71 -25.82 11.64
CA VAL A 320 12.80 -26.70 11.20
C VAL A 320 13.45 -26.16 9.93
N ASN A 321 12.65 -25.70 8.96
CA ASN A 321 13.17 -25.13 7.71
C ASN A 321 13.91 -23.81 7.96
N GLU A 322 13.37 -22.91 8.81
CA GLU A 322 14.03 -21.64 9.20
C GLU A 322 15.37 -21.87 9.90
N ALA A 323 15.51 -22.98 10.63
CA ALA A 323 16.78 -23.40 11.22
C ALA A 323 17.77 -24.00 10.21
N GLY A 324 17.46 -23.97 8.90
CA GLY A 324 18.29 -24.56 7.83
C GLY A 324 18.36 -26.10 7.87
N LYS A 325 17.47 -26.77 8.63
CA LYS A 325 17.43 -28.22 8.79
C LYS A 325 16.38 -28.84 7.88
N LYS A 326 16.60 -30.10 7.48
CA LYS A 326 15.59 -30.87 6.75
C LYS A 326 14.61 -31.49 7.76
N PRO A 327 13.27 -31.32 7.58
CA PRO A 327 12.30 -31.98 8.43
C PRO A 327 12.41 -33.51 8.32
N GLY A 328 12.30 -34.19 9.46
CA GLY A 328 12.28 -35.65 9.48
C GLY A 328 11.08 -36.25 8.74
N ILE A 329 11.16 -37.54 8.38
CA ILE A 329 10.13 -38.25 7.58
C ILE A 329 8.74 -38.16 8.24
N LEU A 330 8.67 -38.32 9.57
CA LEU A 330 7.41 -38.28 10.31
C LEU A 330 6.76 -36.88 10.19
N LEU A 331 7.51 -35.80 10.45
CA LEU A 331 7.02 -34.43 10.37
C LEU A 331 6.63 -34.07 8.92
N SER A 332 7.40 -34.53 7.93
CA SER A 332 7.07 -34.32 6.51
C SER A 332 5.76 -35.00 6.11
N ASN A 333 5.49 -36.20 6.62
CA ASN A 333 4.23 -36.89 6.38
C ASN A 333 3.05 -36.21 7.10
N GLN A 334 3.26 -35.78 8.36
CA GLN A 334 2.25 -35.00 9.09
C GLN A 334 1.90 -33.72 8.34
N GLN A 335 2.90 -33.00 7.80
CA GLN A 335 2.68 -31.79 7.01
C GLN A 335 1.84 -32.05 5.75
N LYS A 336 2.10 -33.17 5.03
CA LYS A 336 1.28 -33.55 3.87
C LYS A 336 -0.17 -33.81 4.25
N ILE A 337 -0.41 -34.46 5.41
CA ILE A 337 -1.76 -34.74 5.91
C ILE A 337 -2.44 -33.42 6.33
N ALA A 338 -1.74 -32.54 7.04
CA ALA A 338 -2.24 -31.22 7.43
C ALA A 338 -2.59 -30.37 6.19
N ASP A 339 -1.74 -30.39 5.17
CA ASP A 339 -2.00 -29.69 3.90
C ASP A 339 -3.28 -30.23 3.24
N LYS A 340 -3.43 -31.56 3.10
CA LYS A 340 -4.59 -32.18 2.48
C LYS A 340 -5.90 -31.91 3.22
N LEU A 341 -5.88 -31.95 4.55
CA LEU A 341 -7.09 -31.83 5.37
C LEU A 341 -7.51 -30.38 5.64
N VAL A 342 -6.54 -29.46 5.79
CA VAL A 342 -6.76 -28.08 6.25
C VAL A 342 -6.20 -27.04 5.27
N PHE A 343 -4.89 -27.04 5.00
CA PHE A 343 -4.24 -25.92 4.33
C PHE A 343 -4.66 -25.76 2.88
N SER A 344 -4.85 -26.88 2.15
CA SER A 344 -5.35 -26.83 0.77
C SER A 344 -6.70 -26.12 0.63
N LYS A 345 -7.57 -26.22 1.65
CA LYS A 345 -8.88 -25.54 1.66
C LYS A 345 -8.73 -24.04 1.84
N ILE A 346 -7.77 -23.61 2.68
CA ILE A 346 -7.46 -22.18 2.87
C ILE A 346 -6.81 -21.62 1.60
N LYS A 347 -5.83 -22.36 1.04
CA LYS A 347 -5.16 -21.98 -0.23
C LYS A 347 -6.15 -21.90 -1.40
N ALA A 348 -7.15 -22.78 -1.47
CA ALA A 348 -8.17 -22.74 -2.52
C ALA A 348 -8.95 -21.40 -2.52
N LYS A 349 -9.19 -20.81 -1.34
CA LYS A 349 -9.85 -19.50 -1.21
C LYS A 349 -9.02 -18.33 -1.77
N THR A 350 -7.73 -18.53 -1.97
CA THR A 350 -6.83 -17.59 -2.63
C THR A 350 -6.54 -17.96 -4.10
N GLY A 351 -7.38 -18.83 -4.69
CA GLY A 351 -7.24 -19.31 -6.07
C GLY A 351 -6.36 -20.55 -6.24
N GLY A 352 -5.69 -21.02 -5.18
CA GLY A 352 -4.92 -22.28 -5.14
C GLY A 352 -3.61 -22.30 -5.92
N ARG A 353 -3.19 -21.18 -6.53
CA ARG A 353 -1.98 -21.06 -7.36
C ARG A 353 -0.94 -20.07 -6.85
N LEU A 354 -1.18 -19.44 -5.69
CA LEU A 354 -0.26 -18.45 -5.15
C LEU A 354 1.13 -19.05 -4.93
N LYS A 355 2.13 -18.45 -5.55
CA LYS A 355 3.56 -18.69 -5.34
C LYS A 355 4.05 -17.98 -4.07
N PHE A 356 3.61 -16.73 -3.89
CA PHE A 356 3.90 -15.86 -2.74
C PHE A 356 2.95 -14.66 -2.72
N MET A 357 2.92 -13.97 -1.60
CA MET A 357 2.27 -12.67 -1.46
C MET A 357 3.31 -11.61 -1.09
N VAL A 358 3.09 -10.36 -1.51
CA VAL A 358 3.92 -9.22 -1.11
C VAL A 358 3.09 -8.32 -0.20
N SER A 359 3.56 -8.08 1.01
CA SER A 359 2.93 -7.16 1.96
C SER A 359 3.70 -5.85 2.01
N GLY A 360 3.03 -4.73 1.83
CA GLY A 360 3.64 -3.40 1.89
C GLY A 360 2.68 -2.32 2.36
N GLY A 361 3.18 -1.08 2.48
CA GLY A 361 2.37 0.07 2.89
C GLY A 361 2.05 0.16 4.39
N GLY A 362 2.48 -0.80 5.20
CA GLY A 362 2.35 -0.82 6.65
C GLY A 362 3.13 -1.98 7.26
N ALA A 363 3.36 -1.95 8.56
CA ALA A 363 4.03 -3.03 9.27
C ALA A 363 3.10 -4.26 9.37
N LEU A 364 3.61 -5.43 9.00
CA LEU A 364 2.90 -6.70 9.16
C LEU A 364 3.16 -7.26 10.58
N PRO A 365 2.12 -7.55 11.38
CA PRO A 365 2.33 -8.24 12.64
C PRO A 365 3.02 -9.60 12.43
N LYS A 366 4.07 -9.84 13.21
CA LYS A 366 4.92 -11.03 13.07
C LYS A 366 4.11 -12.34 13.08
N ASN A 367 3.16 -12.46 14.00
CA ASN A 367 2.29 -13.64 14.14
C ASN A 367 1.43 -13.90 12.88
N ILE A 368 1.04 -12.85 12.16
CA ILE A 368 0.29 -12.98 10.90
C ILE A 368 1.19 -13.56 9.81
N GLY A 369 2.41 -13.01 9.65
CA GLY A 369 3.39 -13.56 8.70
C GLY A 369 3.73 -15.02 9.00
N GLU A 370 3.97 -15.36 10.27
CA GLU A 370 4.22 -16.72 10.74
C GLU A 370 3.06 -17.67 10.43
N PHE A 371 1.81 -17.25 10.65
CA PHE A 371 0.64 -18.03 10.32
C PHE A 371 0.60 -18.44 8.83
N PHE A 372 0.81 -17.49 7.92
CA PHE A 372 0.85 -17.83 6.49
C PHE A 372 2.03 -18.75 6.16
N GLY A 373 3.18 -18.56 6.78
CA GLY A 373 4.33 -19.44 6.68
C GLY A 373 4.01 -20.87 7.14
N ASP A 374 3.25 -21.03 8.23
CA ASP A 374 2.78 -22.34 8.74
C ASP A 374 1.86 -23.05 7.73
N LEU A 375 1.06 -22.29 6.97
CA LEU A 375 0.25 -22.80 5.86
C LEU A 375 1.09 -23.14 4.60
N GLY A 376 2.35 -22.74 4.55
CA GLY A 376 3.21 -22.86 3.36
C GLY A 376 2.93 -21.80 2.30
N ILE A 377 2.37 -20.64 2.69
CA ILE A 377 2.22 -19.45 1.85
C ILE A 377 3.30 -18.43 2.27
N THR A 378 4.26 -18.15 1.39
CA THR A 378 5.32 -17.20 1.68
C THR A 378 4.79 -15.77 1.59
N ILE A 379 4.98 -14.98 2.65
CA ILE A 379 4.76 -13.54 2.63
C ILE A 379 6.13 -12.85 2.54
N LEU A 380 6.31 -12.02 1.52
CA LEU A 380 7.46 -11.16 1.36
C LEU A 380 7.07 -9.75 1.82
N GLU A 381 7.71 -9.27 2.86
CA GLU A 381 7.49 -7.89 3.31
C GLU A 381 8.35 -6.94 2.51
N GLY A 382 7.76 -5.83 2.03
CA GLY A 382 8.45 -4.75 1.35
C GLY A 382 8.29 -3.43 2.09
N PHE A 383 9.35 -2.64 2.18
CA PHE A 383 9.36 -1.32 2.81
C PHE A 383 9.79 -0.24 1.85
N GLY A 384 9.11 0.88 1.96
CA GLY A 384 9.41 2.10 1.25
C GLY A 384 8.29 3.14 1.33
N LEU A 385 8.55 4.27 0.72
CA LEU A 385 7.73 5.48 0.75
C LEU A 385 7.47 5.94 -0.69
N THR A 386 6.52 6.83 -0.90
CA THR A 386 6.35 7.48 -2.20
C THR A 386 7.63 8.20 -2.61
N GLU A 387 8.27 8.86 -1.66
CA GLU A 387 9.53 9.58 -1.80
C GLU A 387 10.74 8.67 -2.13
N THR A 388 10.58 7.34 -2.02
CA THR A 388 11.63 6.35 -2.34
C THR A 388 11.27 5.38 -3.48
N SER A 389 10.24 5.66 -4.28
CA SER A 389 9.90 5.11 -5.62
C SER A 389 9.40 3.64 -5.74
N PRO A 390 8.86 2.89 -4.78
CA PRO A 390 8.90 3.08 -3.35
C PRO A 390 9.97 2.23 -2.64
N VAL A 391 10.41 1.09 -3.23
CA VAL A 391 11.08 -0.01 -2.52
C VAL A 391 12.49 0.37 -2.10
N MET A 392 12.78 0.23 -0.80
CA MET A 392 14.12 0.30 -0.22
C MET A 392 14.62 -1.07 0.24
N ALA A 393 13.71 -1.89 0.76
CA ALA A 393 14.02 -3.23 1.22
C ALA A 393 12.89 -4.19 0.88
N VAL A 394 13.21 -5.45 0.64
CA VAL A 394 12.22 -6.52 0.46
C VAL A 394 12.78 -7.84 0.97
N THR A 395 11.90 -8.66 1.58
CA THR A 395 12.25 -9.98 2.10
C THR A 395 12.65 -10.92 0.97
N GLU A 396 13.76 -11.61 1.14
CA GLU A 396 14.21 -12.67 0.25
C GLU A 396 13.43 -13.97 0.52
N ARG A 397 12.91 -14.61 -0.53
CA ARG A 397 12.06 -15.80 -0.41
C ARG A 397 12.70 -16.96 0.35
N HIS A 398 14.00 -17.11 0.23
CA HIS A 398 14.76 -18.20 0.88
C HIS A 398 15.20 -17.85 2.29
N ARG A 399 15.01 -16.60 2.74
CA ARG A 399 15.44 -16.10 4.04
C ARG A 399 14.41 -15.15 4.65
N VAL A 400 13.22 -15.68 4.95
CA VAL A 400 12.17 -14.91 5.61
C VAL A 400 12.47 -14.79 7.11
N ILE A 401 12.62 -13.56 7.63
CA ILE A 401 12.72 -13.26 9.05
C ILE A 401 11.50 -12.39 9.40
N TYR A 402 10.48 -13.01 9.94
CA TYR A 402 9.23 -12.31 10.25
C TYR A 402 9.43 -11.18 11.25
N GLY A 403 8.77 -10.05 11.00
CA GLY A 403 8.92 -8.81 11.74
C GLY A 403 10.09 -7.95 11.26
N THR A 404 10.69 -8.30 10.09
CA THR A 404 11.65 -7.47 9.36
C THR A 404 11.14 -7.27 7.93
N VAL A 405 11.57 -6.19 7.28
CA VAL A 405 11.22 -5.88 5.89
C VAL A 405 12.28 -6.35 4.89
N GLY A 406 13.19 -7.21 5.35
CA GLY A 406 14.18 -7.86 4.51
C GLY A 406 15.43 -7.05 4.23
N ARG A 407 16.10 -7.42 3.13
CA ARG A 407 17.37 -6.88 2.70
C ARG A 407 17.20 -5.65 1.82
N ILE A 408 18.17 -4.75 1.89
CA ILE A 408 18.24 -3.55 1.05
C ILE A 408 18.37 -3.95 -0.42
N ILE A 409 17.61 -3.31 -1.31
CA ILE A 409 17.72 -3.53 -2.76
C ILE A 409 19.04 -2.98 -3.31
N PRO A 410 19.55 -3.49 -4.44
CA PRO A 410 20.78 -2.98 -5.06
C PRO A 410 20.71 -1.50 -5.43
N GLY A 411 21.88 -0.85 -5.43
CA GLY A 411 22.06 0.52 -5.95
C GLY A 411 21.60 1.65 -5.02
N ILE A 412 21.30 1.33 -3.76
CA ILE A 412 21.00 2.33 -2.71
C ILE A 412 21.82 2.06 -1.45
N GLU A 413 21.96 3.08 -0.64
CA GLU A 413 22.54 3.03 0.70
C GLU A 413 21.46 3.36 1.71
N VAL A 414 21.36 2.54 2.76
CA VAL A 414 20.47 2.80 3.90
C VAL A 414 21.29 2.86 5.17
N ALA A 415 21.05 3.87 5.97
CA ALA A 415 21.72 4.06 7.24
C ALA A 415 20.73 4.19 8.41
N ILE A 416 21.18 3.84 9.60
CA ILE A 416 20.48 4.11 10.85
C ILE A 416 21.20 5.25 11.55
N GLN A 417 20.49 6.36 11.76
CA GLN A 417 21.02 7.57 12.37
C GLN A 417 20.40 7.82 13.74
N ASN A 418 21.21 8.09 14.74
CA ASN A 418 20.72 8.52 16.04
C ASN A 418 19.91 9.83 15.91
N VAL A 419 18.71 9.85 16.48
CA VAL A 419 17.78 10.98 16.33
C VAL A 419 18.30 12.27 16.97
N ASP A 420 18.99 12.15 18.11
CA ASP A 420 19.44 13.30 18.90
C ASP A 420 20.81 13.82 18.44
N THR A 421 21.77 12.89 18.30
CA THR A 421 23.18 13.26 18.01
C THR A 421 23.50 13.33 16.52
N ARG A 422 22.59 12.85 15.65
CA ARG A 422 22.81 12.71 14.20
C ARG A 422 23.96 11.76 13.84
N HIS A 423 24.51 11.02 14.78
CA HIS A 423 25.53 10.01 14.52
C HIS A 423 24.95 8.85 13.70
N ILE A 424 25.63 8.47 12.61
CA ILE A 424 25.27 7.30 11.80
C ILE A 424 25.93 6.07 12.42
N TYR A 425 25.11 5.11 12.89
CA TYR A 425 25.60 3.86 13.47
C TYR A 425 26.24 2.95 12.43
N THR A 426 25.62 2.86 11.25
CA THR A 426 26.11 2.04 10.14
C THR A 426 25.43 2.43 8.82
N ILE A 427 26.11 2.13 7.72
CA ILE A 427 25.57 2.22 6.37
C ILE A 427 25.57 0.82 5.78
N GLN A 428 24.42 0.36 5.31
CA GLN A 428 24.27 -0.91 4.62
C GLN A 428 23.80 -0.72 3.20
N THR A 429 24.37 -1.52 2.30
CA THR A 429 23.96 -1.68 0.90
C THR A 429 23.61 -3.13 0.65
N HIS A 430 23.12 -3.43 -0.55
CA HIS A 430 22.95 -4.82 -0.98
C HIS A 430 24.27 -5.61 -0.92
N ASP A 431 25.38 -5.00 -1.37
CA ASP A 431 26.66 -5.71 -1.59
C ASP A 431 27.49 -5.91 -0.31
N ASN A 432 27.34 -5.01 0.69
CA ASN A 432 28.04 -5.12 1.97
C ASN A 432 27.21 -5.83 3.06
N PHE A 433 26.22 -6.61 2.67
CA PHE A 433 25.33 -7.32 3.58
C PHE A 433 26.10 -8.20 4.60
N LYS A 434 25.77 -8.05 5.89
CA LYS A 434 26.31 -8.86 6.99
C LYS A 434 25.17 -9.49 7.76
N GLU A 435 25.14 -10.82 7.80
CA GLU A 435 24.07 -11.59 8.45
C GLU A 435 23.96 -11.38 9.95
N ASP A 436 25.04 -11.07 10.61
CA ASP A 436 25.13 -10.82 12.06
C ASP A 436 24.92 -9.36 12.45
N LEU A 437 24.76 -8.46 11.47
CA LEU A 437 24.59 -7.03 11.72
C LEU A 437 23.38 -6.76 12.60
N GLN A 438 23.63 -6.08 13.72
CA GLN A 438 22.62 -5.52 14.61
C GLN A 438 23.01 -4.09 14.97
N THR A 439 22.04 -3.20 15.06
CA THR A 439 22.25 -1.81 15.49
C THR A 439 21.27 -1.43 16.60
N GLU A 440 21.54 -0.31 17.24
CA GLU A 440 20.54 0.41 18.01
C GLU A 440 19.46 0.96 17.08
N GLU A 441 18.36 1.42 17.66
CA GLU A 441 17.28 2.10 16.94
C GLU A 441 17.66 3.54 16.61
N GLY A 442 17.22 4.00 15.46
CA GLY A 442 17.43 5.38 15.00
C GLY A 442 16.57 5.68 13.78
N GLU A 443 16.67 6.90 13.27
CA GLU A 443 16.01 7.28 12.03
C GLU A 443 16.64 6.49 10.87
N ILE A 444 15.78 5.92 10.02
CA ILE A 444 16.18 5.30 8.77
C ILE A 444 16.38 6.43 7.75
N ILE A 445 17.59 6.54 7.22
CA ILE A 445 17.91 7.48 6.14
C ILE A 445 18.39 6.70 4.92
N VAL A 446 18.11 7.21 3.72
CA VAL A 446 18.43 6.53 2.46
C VAL A 446 18.95 7.50 1.42
N ARG A 447 19.91 7.03 0.60
CA ARG A 447 20.32 7.75 -0.61
C ARG A 447 20.52 6.79 -1.78
N GLY A 448 20.37 7.30 -3.00
CA GLY A 448 20.54 6.53 -4.23
C GLY A 448 19.39 6.72 -5.21
N HIS A 449 19.34 5.83 -6.21
CA HIS A 449 18.39 5.94 -7.32
C HIS A 449 16.90 5.96 -6.90
N CYS A 450 16.55 5.45 -5.73
CA CYS A 450 15.16 5.41 -5.29
C CYS A 450 14.64 6.77 -4.80
N VAL A 451 15.52 7.67 -4.36
CA VAL A 451 15.12 8.95 -3.76
C VAL A 451 14.51 9.87 -4.82
N MET A 452 13.35 10.44 -4.49
CA MET A 452 12.65 11.40 -5.34
C MET A 452 13.52 12.58 -5.74
N LYS A 453 13.16 13.28 -6.81
CA LYS A 453 13.80 14.54 -7.19
C LYS A 453 13.51 15.68 -6.21
N GLY A 454 12.40 15.61 -5.49
CA GLY A 454 11.92 16.58 -4.52
C GLY A 454 10.41 16.69 -4.53
N TYR A 455 9.87 17.64 -3.77
CA TYR A 455 8.45 18.00 -3.81
C TYR A 455 8.20 19.07 -4.88
N TRP A 456 7.15 18.87 -5.67
CA TRP A 456 6.76 19.77 -6.76
C TRP A 456 6.48 21.18 -6.23
N ASN A 457 7.13 22.20 -6.83
CA ASN A 457 7.04 23.62 -6.43
C ASN A 457 7.36 23.92 -4.95
N LYS A 458 8.07 23.01 -4.24
CA LYS A 458 8.35 23.13 -2.80
C LYS A 458 9.84 22.87 -2.48
N PRO A 459 10.76 23.75 -2.95
CA PRO A 459 12.20 23.54 -2.72
C PRO A 459 12.59 23.60 -1.25
N GLU A 460 11.98 24.48 -0.46
CA GLU A 460 12.26 24.61 0.97
C GLU A 460 11.86 23.35 1.72
N GLU A 461 10.66 22.81 1.45
CA GLU A 461 10.20 21.57 2.06
C GLU A 461 11.04 20.35 1.60
N THR A 462 11.55 20.39 0.38
CA THR A 462 12.49 19.36 -0.12
C THR A 462 13.79 19.38 0.68
N ALA A 463 14.35 20.58 0.93
CA ALA A 463 15.58 20.75 1.70
C ALA A 463 15.44 20.34 3.18
N THR A 464 14.21 20.25 3.72
CA THR A 464 13.99 19.74 5.08
C THR A 464 14.06 18.21 5.18
N VAL A 465 13.94 17.50 4.06
CA VAL A 465 13.90 16.03 4.04
C VAL A 465 15.03 15.40 3.23
N ILE A 466 15.70 16.15 2.35
CA ILE A 466 16.91 15.72 1.63
C ILE A 466 18.03 16.66 2.04
N ASP A 467 19.04 16.13 2.73
CA ASP A 467 20.17 16.92 3.20
C ASP A 467 21.22 17.18 2.08
N ALA A 468 22.27 17.96 2.45
CA ALA A 468 23.34 18.33 1.52
C ALA A 468 24.18 17.14 1.01
N ASP A 469 24.22 16.04 1.76
CA ASP A 469 24.93 14.80 1.41
C ASP A 469 24.06 13.85 0.58
N GLY A 470 22.83 14.24 0.26
CA GLY A 470 21.85 13.50 -0.52
C GLY A 470 21.10 12.43 0.27
N TRP A 471 21.17 12.43 1.59
CA TRP A 471 20.36 11.55 2.41
C TRP A 471 18.92 12.05 2.50
N PHE A 472 17.99 11.18 2.18
CA PHE A 472 16.57 11.40 2.44
C PHE A 472 16.22 10.87 3.83
N HIS A 473 15.70 11.76 4.67
CA HIS A 473 15.21 11.51 6.02
C HIS A 473 13.79 10.96 5.94
N THR A 474 13.64 9.65 6.21
CA THR A 474 12.34 8.98 6.01
C THR A 474 11.30 9.35 7.08
N GLY A 475 11.77 9.76 8.26
CA GLY A 475 10.93 9.93 9.43
C GLY A 475 10.40 8.60 9.99
N ASP A 476 10.89 7.47 9.51
CA ASP A 476 10.63 6.15 10.06
C ASP A 476 11.81 5.72 10.96
N ILE A 477 11.50 5.13 12.10
CA ILE A 477 12.46 4.62 13.06
C ILE A 477 12.65 3.13 12.84
N GLY A 478 13.91 2.67 12.94
CA GLY A 478 14.21 1.27 12.78
C GLY A 478 15.65 0.93 13.14
N ARG A 479 16.01 -0.31 12.85
CA ARG A 479 17.35 -0.85 13.09
C ARG A 479 17.68 -1.95 12.09
N PHE A 480 18.94 -2.34 12.01
CA PHE A 480 19.30 -3.62 11.41
C PHE A 480 19.21 -4.73 12.47
N TYR A 481 18.56 -5.81 12.11
CA TYR A 481 18.42 -7.02 12.90
C TYR A 481 18.75 -8.24 12.03
N ARG A 482 19.85 -8.94 12.38
CA ARG A 482 20.37 -10.06 11.58
C ARG A 482 20.57 -9.67 10.10
N GLY A 483 21.11 -8.47 9.88
CA GLY A 483 21.35 -7.89 8.56
C GLY A 483 20.11 -7.36 7.82
N ASN A 484 18.91 -7.69 8.24
CA ASN A 484 17.68 -7.19 7.65
C ASN A 484 17.24 -5.87 8.28
N LEU A 485 16.59 -5.02 7.50
CA LEU A 485 15.98 -3.81 8.02
C LEU A 485 14.71 -4.18 8.81
N GLN A 486 14.59 -3.63 10.00
CA GLN A 486 13.41 -3.75 10.86
C GLN A 486 12.87 -2.36 11.16
N ILE A 487 11.60 -2.14 10.84
CA ILE A 487 10.89 -0.90 11.15
C ILE A 487 10.28 -1.05 12.54
N THR A 488 10.52 -0.09 13.41
CA THR A 488 9.97 -0.14 14.78
C THR A 488 8.86 0.88 14.98
N ASP A 489 8.98 2.12 14.45
CA ASP A 489 7.91 3.13 14.51
C ASP A 489 8.13 4.26 13.51
N ARG A 490 7.41 5.36 13.71
CA ARG A 490 7.59 6.65 13.02
C ARG A 490 8.03 7.72 13.99
N LEU A 491 9.01 8.52 13.60
CA LEU A 491 9.49 9.66 14.39
C LEU A 491 8.36 10.61 14.83
N LYS A 492 7.39 10.84 13.95
CA LYS A 492 6.23 11.71 14.22
C LYS A 492 5.19 11.12 15.18
N ASN A 493 5.21 9.80 15.37
CA ASN A 493 4.32 9.10 16.28
C ASN A 493 4.95 8.91 17.65
N MET A 494 6.27 9.06 17.74
CA MET A 494 7.00 8.91 19.00
C MET A 494 6.40 9.84 20.06
N LEU A 495 6.07 9.27 21.19
CA LEU A 495 5.60 9.99 22.37
C LEU A 495 6.79 10.18 23.29
N VAL A 496 7.01 11.39 23.74
CA VAL A 496 8.03 11.67 24.77
C VAL A 496 7.29 11.96 26.05
N ASN A 497 7.35 11.05 27.01
CA ASN A 497 6.67 11.23 28.27
C ASN A 497 7.29 12.38 29.10
N ALA A 498 6.61 12.79 30.19
CA ALA A 498 7.08 13.87 31.06
C ALA A 498 8.47 13.62 31.67
N TYR A 499 8.96 12.39 31.68
CA TYR A 499 10.28 12.00 32.19
C TYR A 499 11.35 11.90 31.07
N GLY A 500 11.05 12.35 29.85
CA GLY A 500 11.97 12.33 28.71
C GLY A 500 12.21 10.94 28.11
N LYS A 501 11.34 9.94 28.37
CA LYS A 501 11.44 8.61 27.76
C LYS A 501 10.71 8.59 26.44
N ASN A 502 11.41 8.14 25.40
CA ASN A 502 10.85 7.88 24.10
C ASN A 502 9.99 6.61 24.14
N ILE A 503 8.75 6.71 23.70
CA ILE A 503 7.79 5.60 23.60
C ILE A 503 7.34 5.53 22.16
N TYR A 504 7.48 4.35 21.58
CA TYR A 504 7.06 4.06 20.21
C TYR A 504 5.68 3.41 20.23
N PRO A 505 4.62 4.11 19.80
CA PRO A 505 3.25 3.60 19.93
C PRO A 505 3.02 2.28 19.21
N THR A 506 3.53 2.13 18.00
CA THR A 506 3.24 0.97 17.15
C THR A 506 3.60 -0.38 17.79
N PRO A 507 4.79 -0.60 18.37
CA PRO A 507 5.10 -1.85 19.08
C PRO A 507 4.19 -2.11 20.26
N VAL A 508 3.85 -1.07 21.01
CA VAL A 508 2.98 -1.15 22.19
C VAL A 508 1.55 -1.47 21.77
N GLU A 509 0.99 -0.74 20.79
CA GLU A 509 -0.33 -0.99 20.21
C GLU A 509 -0.44 -2.42 19.67
N ASN A 510 0.58 -2.90 18.93
CA ASN A 510 0.63 -4.27 18.42
C ASN A 510 0.66 -5.35 19.52
N THR A 511 1.21 -5.04 20.68
CA THR A 511 1.18 -5.96 21.82
C THR A 511 -0.24 -6.15 22.32
N TYR A 512 -1.01 -5.08 22.43
CA TYR A 512 -2.41 -5.16 22.88
C TYR A 512 -3.34 -5.72 21.80
N LEU A 513 -3.05 -5.51 20.52
CA LEU A 513 -3.78 -6.11 19.40
C LEU A 513 -3.64 -7.63 19.29
N LYS A 514 -2.80 -8.28 20.11
CA LYS A 514 -2.79 -9.75 20.23
C LYS A 514 -4.07 -10.29 20.88
N SER A 515 -4.82 -9.45 21.59
CA SER A 515 -6.12 -9.84 22.15
C SER A 515 -7.19 -9.92 21.06
N PRO A 516 -7.90 -11.05 20.90
CA PRO A 516 -9.01 -11.15 19.95
C PRO A 516 -10.21 -10.26 20.31
N LYS A 517 -10.21 -9.66 21.49
CA LYS A 517 -11.25 -8.73 21.96
C LYS A 517 -11.05 -7.31 21.43
N ILE A 518 -9.85 -6.97 20.97
CA ILE A 518 -9.42 -5.62 20.63
C ILE A 518 -9.23 -5.50 19.12
N GLU A 519 -9.94 -4.58 18.49
CA GLU A 519 -9.83 -4.30 17.05
C GLU A 519 -8.89 -3.14 16.74
N GLN A 520 -8.91 -2.08 17.57
CA GLN A 520 -8.02 -0.93 17.40
C GLN A 520 -7.55 -0.42 18.77
N VAL A 521 -6.29 0.04 18.79
CA VAL A 521 -5.66 0.68 19.95
C VAL A 521 -5.10 2.02 19.49
N PHE A 522 -5.33 3.06 20.26
CA PHE A 522 -4.74 4.36 20.03
C PHE A 522 -4.11 4.86 21.32
N LEU A 523 -2.78 4.85 21.38
CA LEU A 523 -2.03 5.31 22.56
C LEU A 523 -1.94 6.84 22.62
N VAL A 524 -2.02 7.36 23.83
CA VAL A 524 -1.82 8.77 24.16
C VAL A 524 -0.85 8.87 25.33
N GLY A 525 0.07 9.85 25.29
CA GLY A 525 1.07 9.97 26.35
C GLY A 525 2.16 11.02 26.11
N ASP A 526 2.08 11.80 25.02
CA ASP A 526 3.07 12.85 24.76
C ASP A 526 3.01 13.92 25.85
N LYS A 527 4.18 14.19 26.46
CA LYS A 527 4.33 15.13 27.59
C LYS A 527 3.48 14.80 28.83
N ARG A 528 3.00 13.56 28.94
CA ARG A 528 2.20 13.06 30.07
C ARG A 528 3.04 12.14 30.94
N GLU A 529 2.63 11.95 32.20
CA GLU A 529 3.37 11.12 33.17
C GLU A 529 3.29 9.63 32.84
N TYR A 530 2.22 9.17 32.24
CA TYR A 530 1.97 7.78 31.87
C TYR A 530 1.18 7.67 30.57
N ILE A 531 1.12 6.44 30.04
CA ILE A 531 0.40 6.13 28.81
C ILE A 531 -1.05 5.82 29.10
N THR A 532 -1.94 6.42 28.34
CA THR A 532 -3.36 6.08 28.28
C THR A 532 -3.74 5.60 26.88
N ALA A 533 -4.93 5.05 26.71
CA ALA A 533 -5.37 4.57 25.40
C ALA A 533 -6.87 4.77 25.14
N ILE A 534 -7.21 4.93 23.86
CA ILE A 534 -8.57 4.71 23.35
C ILE A 534 -8.58 3.32 22.70
N ILE A 535 -9.42 2.43 23.21
CA ILE A 535 -9.55 1.04 22.76
C ILE A 535 -10.86 0.86 22.00
N VAL A 536 -10.78 0.28 20.80
CA VAL A 536 -11.96 -0.15 20.06
C VAL A 536 -12.06 -1.67 20.15
N PRO A 537 -13.12 -2.21 20.75
CA PRO A 537 -13.31 -3.66 20.81
C PRO A 537 -13.81 -4.21 19.48
N GLY A 538 -13.51 -5.49 19.23
CA GLY A 538 -14.03 -6.21 18.08
C GLY A 538 -15.55 -6.36 18.14
N ARG A 539 -16.25 -5.76 17.17
CA ARG A 539 -17.72 -5.70 17.16
C ARG A 539 -18.35 -7.09 17.23
N GLU A 540 -17.92 -8.03 16.40
CA GLU A 540 -18.46 -9.40 16.39
C GLU A 540 -18.22 -10.12 17.72
N THR A 541 -17.02 -9.97 18.29
CA THR A 541 -16.65 -10.59 19.57
C THR A 541 -17.50 -10.03 20.72
N MET A 542 -17.77 -8.73 20.71
CA MET A 542 -18.69 -8.12 21.69
C MET A 542 -20.13 -8.62 21.55
N GLN A 543 -20.64 -8.69 20.30
CA GLN A 543 -21.98 -9.20 20.04
C GLN A 543 -22.13 -10.66 20.52
N GLU A 544 -21.14 -11.50 20.24
CA GLU A 544 -21.12 -12.89 20.68
C GLU A 544 -21.02 -13.05 22.21
N THR A 545 -20.22 -12.19 22.87
CA THR A 545 -19.98 -12.30 24.33
C THR A 545 -21.12 -11.75 25.16
N PHE A 546 -21.71 -10.59 24.77
CA PHE A 546 -22.67 -9.85 25.54
C PHE A 546 -24.09 -9.87 24.94
N GLY A 547 -24.31 -10.59 23.82
CA GLY A 547 -25.62 -10.65 23.16
C GLY A 547 -26.11 -9.31 22.59
N LEU A 548 -25.17 -8.40 22.22
CA LEU A 548 -25.49 -7.05 21.77
C LEU A 548 -26.05 -7.05 20.34
N ASN A 549 -27.10 -6.25 20.14
CA ASN A 549 -27.70 -6.03 18.82
C ASN A 549 -27.10 -4.82 18.09
N ASN A 550 -27.57 -4.55 16.87
CA ASN A 550 -27.06 -3.42 16.08
C ASN A 550 -27.40 -2.07 16.69
N GLU A 551 -28.54 -1.94 17.41
CA GLU A 551 -28.95 -0.70 18.07
C GLU A 551 -27.95 -0.24 19.13
N PHE A 552 -27.20 -1.18 19.73
CA PHE A 552 -26.14 -0.83 20.67
C PHE A 552 -25.06 0.00 19.99
N PHE A 553 -24.72 -0.31 18.73
CA PHE A 553 -23.65 0.36 17.95
C PHE A 553 -24.15 1.64 17.26
N GLU A 554 -25.45 1.87 17.20
CA GLU A 554 -26.08 3.08 16.64
C GLU A 554 -26.28 4.19 17.68
N LYS A 555 -25.98 3.92 18.96
CA LYS A 555 -26.04 4.94 20.01
C LYS A 555 -25.09 6.10 19.74
N THR A 556 -25.50 7.30 20.15
CA THR A 556 -24.76 8.56 19.89
C THR A 556 -23.57 8.77 20.81
N ASP A 557 -23.54 8.12 21.99
CA ASP A 557 -22.42 8.18 22.91
C ASP A 557 -21.19 7.46 22.31
N VAL A 558 -20.08 8.18 22.25
CA VAL A 558 -18.84 7.72 21.61
C VAL A 558 -18.18 6.61 22.42
N PHE A 559 -18.19 6.74 23.76
CA PHE A 559 -17.52 5.81 24.66
C PHE A 559 -18.53 4.91 25.39
N ILE A 560 -18.11 3.69 25.68
CA ILE A 560 -18.86 2.69 26.44
C ILE A 560 -18.45 2.81 27.90
N GLU A 561 -19.40 3.08 28.78
CA GLU A 561 -19.19 3.18 30.22
C GLU A 561 -19.67 1.93 30.99
N ASP A 562 -20.22 0.95 30.26
CA ASP A 562 -20.66 -0.32 30.86
C ASP A 562 -19.46 -1.03 31.51
N LYS A 563 -19.56 -1.20 32.84
CA LYS A 563 -18.45 -1.72 33.65
C LYS A 563 -18.04 -3.14 33.24
N GLU A 564 -19.00 -3.97 32.86
CA GLU A 564 -18.74 -5.36 32.48
C GLU A 564 -17.90 -5.42 31.18
N ILE A 565 -18.23 -4.56 30.22
CA ILE A 565 -17.47 -4.44 28.96
C ILE A 565 -16.07 -3.84 29.21
N VAL A 566 -16.01 -2.79 30.04
CA VAL A 566 -14.70 -2.15 30.37
C VAL A 566 -13.79 -3.12 31.10
N ASP A 567 -14.31 -3.85 32.11
CA ASP A 567 -13.55 -4.85 32.87
C ASP A 567 -13.09 -6.02 31.99
N TRP A 568 -13.94 -6.45 31.04
CA TRP A 568 -13.61 -7.51 30.06
C TRP A 568 -12.43 -7.14 29.16
N ILE A 569 -12.35 -5.91 28.69
CA ILE A 569 -11.19 -5.37 27.97
C ILE A 569 -9.99 -5.21 28.91
N GLY A 570 -10.21 -4.60 30.08
CA GLY A 570 -9.16 -4.33 31.07
C GLY A 570 -8.43 -5.59 31.54
N HIS A 571 -9.11 -6.73 31.61
CA HIS A 571 -8.47 -8.01 31.92
C HIS A 571 -7.35 -8.36 30.91
N ASP A 572 -7.59 -8.24 29.60
CA ASP A 572 -6.59 -8.57 28.58
C ASP A 572 -5.50 -7.51 28.51
N LEU A 573 -5.83 -6.23 28.71
CA LEU A 573 -4.82 -5.17 28.80
C LEU A 573 -3.83 -5.44 29.94
N ARG A 574 -4.29 -5.78 31.14
CA ARG A 574 -3.42 -6.13 32.27
C ARG A 574 -2.55 -7.34 31.98
N LYS A 575 -3.10 -8.39 31.36
CA LYS A 575 -2.36 -9.59 31.00
C LYS A 575 -1.23 -9.28 30.02
N LEU A 576 -1.52 -8.54 28.95
CA LEU A 576 -0.59 -8.21 27.87
C LEU A 576 0.45 -7.16 28.30
N SER A 577 0.11 -6.28 29.25
CA SER A 577 1.04 -5.31 29.85
C SER A 577 2.30 -5.97 30.43
N ASN A 578 2.27 -7.24 30.81
CA ASN A 578 3.44 -7.95 31.33
C ASN A 578 4.54 -8.16 30.27
N GLU A 579 4.22 -8.04 28.99
CA GLU A 579 5.18 -8.13 27.89
C GLU A 579 5.88 -6.78 27.60
N LEU A 580 5.45 -5.70 28.25
CA LEU A 580 5.89 -4.32 28.02
C LEU A 580 6.71 -3.76 29.19
N ALA A 581 7.60 -2.83 28.89
CA ALA A 581 8.32 -2.07 29.90
C ALA A 581 7.32 -1.24 30.75
N LYS A 582 7.65 -0.96 32.01
CA LYS A 582 6.72 -0.27 32.93
C LYS A 582 6.21 1.08 32.41
N PHE A 583 7.05 1.83 31.72
CA PHE A 583 6.70 3.15 31.16
C PHE A 583 5.88 3.09 29.86
N GLU A 584 5.76 1.90 29.24
CA GLU A 584 4.96 1.65 28.04
C GLU A 584 3.57 1.09 28.34
N ARG A 585 3.29 0.77 29.60
CA ARG A 585 2.02 0.14 30.01
C ARG A 585 0.90 1.15 30.02
N ILE A 586 -0.25 0.77 29.46
CA ILE A 586 -1.49 1.54 29.59
C ILE A 586 -1.94 1.56 31.06
N LYS A 587 -2.06 2.75 31.63
CA LYS A 587 -2.52 2.95 33.01
C LYS A 587 -4.02 3.25 33.10
N ALA A 588 -4.56 3.99 32.12
CA ALA A 588 -5.99 4.26 32.01
C ALA A 588 -6.42 4.15 30.54
N PHE A 589 -7.67 3.81 30.31
CA PHE A 589 -8.21 3.69 28.96
C PHE A 589 -9.70 4.01 28.91
N LYS A 590 -10.16 4.40 27.72
CA LYS A 590 -11.60 4.50 27.38
C LYS A 590 -11.93 3.54 26.25
N VAL A 591 -13.11 2.93 26.30
CA VAL A 591 -13.60 2.00 25.28
C VAL A 591 -14.48 2.74 24.29
N LYS A 592 -14.00 2.92 23.06
CA LYS A 592 -14.75 3.58 21.98
C LYS A 592 -15.69 2.57 21.31
N ARG A 593 -16.96 2.95 21.12
CA ARG A 593 -18.04 2.09 20.61
C ARG A 593 -17.83 1.63 19.18
N ASN A 594 -17.47 2.54 18.30
CA ASN A 594 -17.29 2.28 16.88
C ASN A 594 -15.82 2.50 16.43
N PRO A 595 -15.34 1.79 15.39
CA PRO A 595 -14.02 1.99 14.86
C PRO A 595 -13.73 3.44 14.45
N PHE A 596 -12.44 3.82 14.42
CA PHE A 596 -12.01 5.05 13.77
C PHE A 596 -12.33 4.99 12.27
N SER A 597 -12.86 6.08 11.71
CA SER A 597 -13.37 6.10 10.34
C SER A 597 -12.74 7.18 9.44
N MET A 598 -12.82 6.97 8.13
CA MET A 598 -12.42 7.96 7.13
C MET A 598 -13.42 9.11 7.07
N ASP A 599 -14.72 8.83 7.23
CA ASP A 599 -15.78 9.83 7.17
C ASP A 599 -15.66 10.85 8.30
N ASP A 600 -15.18 10.41 9.46
CA ASP A 600 -14.84 11.28 10.59
C ASP A 600 -13.46 11.93 10.47
N GLY A 601 -12.72 11.66 9.41
CA GLY A 601 -11.38 12.17 9.19
C GLY A 601 -10.31 11.59 10.12
N GLU A 602 -10.60 10.53 10.86
CA GLU A 602 -9.73 9.94 11.89
C GLU A 602 -8.63 9.05 11.32
N ILE A 603 -8.89 8.46 10.15
CA ILE A 603 -7.92 7.62 9.44
C ILE A 603 -7.73 8.08 8.01
N THR A 604 -6.59 7.70 7.42
CA THR A 604 -6.29 7.96 6.00
C THR A 604 -6.97 6.92 5.10
N PRO A 605 -7.03 7.14 3.75
CA PRO A 605 -7.48 6.12 2.80
C PRO A 605 -6.68 4.81 2.87
N THR A 606 -5.46 4.85 3.40
CA THR A 606 -4.62 3.68 3.66
C THR A 606 -4.78 3.14 5.09
N MET A 607 -5.89 3.48 5.78
CA MET A 607 -6.27 3.02 7.12
C MET A 607 -5.29 3.40 8.24
N LYS A 608 -4.44 4.44 8.05
CA LYS A 608 -3.52 4.94 9.07
C LYS A 608 -4.19 5.99 9.95
N ALA A 609 -4.04 5.89 11.28
CA ALA A 609 -4.56 6.85 12.24
C ALA A 609 -3.96 8.25 12.03
N LYS A 610 -4.81 9.27 11.98
CA LYS A 610 -4.41 10.68 11.97
C LYS A 610 -4.32 11.17 13.42
N ARG A 611 -3.20 10.87 14.09
CA ARG A 611 -3.02 11.08 15.54
C ARG A 611 -3.48 12.46 16.02
N LYS A 612 -3.02 13.55 15.39
CA LYS A 612 -3.41 14.92 15.76
C LYS A 612 -4.92 15.18 15.66
N VAL A 613 -5.62 14.54 14.72
CA VAL A 613 -7.07 14.68 14.55
C VAL A 613 -7.79 13.96 15.69
N ILE A 614 -7.38 12.73 15.99
CA ILE A 614 -7.95 11.90 17.06
C ILE A 614 -7.70 12.58 18.40
N GLU A 615 -6.49 12.99 18.71
CA GLU A 615 -6.13 13.69 19.96
C GLU A 615 -6.94 14.97 20.14
N LYS A 616 -7.11 15.78 19.09
CA LYS A 616 -7.92 17.00 19.15
C LYS A 616 -9.41 16.70 19.33
N LYS A 617 -9.93 15.69 18.61
CA LYS A 617 -11.35 15.31 18.64
C LYS A 617 -11.76 14.79 20.02
N TYR A 618 -10.90 14.02 20.66
CA TYR A 618 -11.16 13.40 21.96
C TYR A 618 -10.39 14.03 23.13
N ALA A 619 -9.95 15.29 22.98
CA ALA A 619 -9.09 15.96 23.97
C ALA A 619 -9.69 15.93 25.39
N THR A 620 -10.99 16.23 25.54
CA THR A 620 -11.68 16.21 26.84
C THR A 620 -11.69 14.82 27.47
N ASP A 621 -11.95 13.79 26.67
CA ASP A 621 -11.98 12.40 27.14
C ASP A 621 -10.58 11.90 27.52
N ILE A 622 -9.58 12.32 26.74
CA ILE A 622 -8.17 12.05 27.02
C ILE A 622 -7.77 12.69 28.36
N ASP A 623 -8.09 13.98 28.56
CA ASP A 623 -7.73 14.69 29.79
C ASP A 623 -8.40 14.06 31.02
N GLN A 624 -9.63 13.58 30.90
CA GLN A 624 -10.32 12.85 31.98
C GLN A 624 -9.57 11.60 32.43
N MET A 625 -8.88 10.88 31.52
CA MET A 625 -8.08 9.70 31.88
C MET A 625 -6.88 10.02 32.76
N TYR A 626 -6.41 11.29 32.76
CA TYR A 626 -5.31 11.75 33.61
C TYR A 626 -5.78 12.42 34.92
N LEU A 627 -7.08 12.70 35.03
CA LEU A 627 -7.68 13.27 36.24
C LEU A 627 -8.16 12.18 37.22
N GLN A 628 -8.34 10.95 36.76
CA GLN A 628 -8.67 9.83 37.63
C GLN A 628 -7.41 9.45 38.40
N GLU A 629 -7.39 9.68 39.73
CA GLU A 629 -6.35 9.14 40.57
C GLU A 629 -6.23 7.64 40.32
N THR A 630 -5.05 7.19 40.04
CA THR A 630 -4.75 5.77 39.84
C THR A 630 -4.95 5.02 41.15
N GLU A 631 -6.16 4.54 41.41
CA GLU A 631 -6.35 3.41 42.31
C GLU A 631 -5.77 2.17 41.59
N ALA A 632 -4.50 1.95 41.76
CA ALA A 632 -3.90 0.62 41.62
C ALA A 632 -2.37 0.69 41.76
N ASP A 633 -1.89 0.39 42.92
CA ASP A 633 -0.60 -0.30 43.09
C ASP A 633 -0.81 -1.82 43.01
#